data_79dd605d5bef6acbc7f2afa1e85567ea
#
_entry.id   79dd605d5bef6acbc7f2afa1e85567ea
#
_cell.length_a   1.000
_cell.length_b   1.000
_cell.length_c   1.000
_cell.angle_alpha   90.00
_cell.angle_beta   90.00
_cell.angle_gamma   90.00
#
_symmetry.space_group_name_H-M   'P 1'
#
loop_
_entity.id
_entity.type
_entity.pdbx_description
1 polymer ?
#
loop_
_entity_poly.entity_id
_entity_poly.type
_entity_poly.pdbx_seq_one_letter_code
_entity_poly.pdbx_strand_id
1 'polypeptide(L)'
;VDGPVEEGCGRCVACMTICPTGAIVEPYTVDARRCISYLTIELEGAIPEEFRPLIGNRIYGCDDCQLICPWNRYSQLTDEEDFSPRKALHAPQLVELFAWTEAWFLKVTEGSAIRRIGHLRWLRNVAVALGNAPWDEANIRALESRKGEHPLLDEHIEWAIAQQIEKRNACTIEVQLPKKQRLVRVIEKGLTRDA
;
A
#
# COMPACT_ATOMS: atom_id res chain seq x y z
N VAL A 1 -18.98 31.98 1.88
CA VAL A 1 -18.15 31.27 0.88
C VAL A 1 -16.73 31.72 1.10
N ASP A 2 -15.85 30.79 1.45
CA ASP A 2 -14.43 31.08 1.65
C ASP A 2 -13.79 31.52 0.34
N GLY A 3 -12.85 32.45 0.41
CA GLY A 3 -12.11 32.94 -0.76
C GLY A 3 -11.06 31.94 -1.22
N PRO A 4 -10.43 32.16 -2.39
CA PRO A 4 -9.32 31.35 -2.84
C PRO A 4 -8.17 31.37 -1.81
N VAL A 5 -7.59 30.18 -1.55
CA VAL A 5 -6.40 30.05 -0.71
C VAL A 5 -5.16 30.28 -1.56
N GLU A 6 -4.17 30.99 -1.01
CA GLU A 6 -2.88 31.15 -1.70
C GLU A 6 -2.15 29.82 -1.86
N GLU A 7 -1.43 29.65 -2.96
CA GLU A 7 -0.62 28.46 -3.23
C GLU A 7 0.52 28.34 -2.22
N GLY A 8 0.55 27.22 -1.48
CA GLY A 8 1.51 27.00 -0.39
C GLY A 8 2.74 26.13 -0.73
N CYS A 9 2.74 25.45 -1.91
CA CYS A 9 3.79 24.49 -2.25
C CYS A 9 5.11 25.11 -2.75
N GLY A 10 5.06 26.29 -3.37
CA GLY A 10 6.22 26.97 -3.92
C GLY A 10 6.99 26.08 -4.92
N ARG A 11 8.31 25.92 -4.70
CA ARG A 11 9.20 25.12 -5.56
C ARG A 11 9.33 23.66 -5.10
N CYS A 12 8.60 23.24 -4.08
CA CYS A 12 8.70 21.90 -3.52
C CYS A 12 8.10 20.84 -4.46
N VAL A 13 8.85 19.78 -4.75
CA VAL A 13 8.42 18.65 -5.59
C VAL A 13 8.50 17.31 -4.84
N ALA A 14 8.62 17.33 -3.52
CA ALA A 14 8.85 16.12 -2.72
C ALA A 14 7.77 15.04 -2.92
N CYS A 15 6.49 15.43 -2.95
CA CYS A 15 5.38 14.49 -3.17
C CYS A 15 5.39 13.89 -4.59
N MET A 16 5.82 14.65 -5.60
CA MET A 16 5.95 14.14 -6.98
C MET A 16 7.09 13.11 -7.08
N THR A 17 8.21 13.39 -6.42
CA THR A 17 9.40 12.53 -6.45
C THR A 17 9.20 11.21 -5.68
N ILE A 18 8.46 11.24 -4.56
CA ILE A 18 8.25 10.05 -3.73
C ILE A 18 7.17 9.12 -4.29
N CYS A 19 6.23 9.63 -5.09
CA CYS A 19 5.10 8.87 -5.59
C CYS A 19 5.58 7.66 -6.42
N PRO A 20 5.32 6.41 -5.98
CA PRO A 20 5.87 5.22 -6.65
C PRO A 20 5.36 5.07 -8.09
N THR A 21 4.15 5.53 -8.36
CA THR A 21 3.48 5.39 -9.66
C THR A 21 3.53 6.67 -10.50
N GLY A 22 4.15 7.74 -9.98
CA GLY A 22 4.17 9.05 -10.65
C GLY A 22 2.77 9.61 -10.89
N ALA A 23 1.84 9.39 -9.96
CA ALA A 23 0.46 9.84 -10.08
C ALA A 23 0.31 11.37 -9.98
N ILE A 24 1.22 12.05 -9.27
CA ILE A 24 1.24 13.50 -9.18
C ILE A 24 2.03 14.03 -10.38
N VAL A 25 1.32 14.45 -11.42
CA VAL A 25 1.91 14.79 -12.73
C VAL A 25 2.42 16.23 -12.78
N GLU A 26 1.79 17.09 -12.01
CA GLU A 26 2.14 18.52 -11.86
C GLU A 26 1.76 18.99 -10.46
N PRO A 27 2.26 20.14 -9.99
CA PRO A 27 1.77 20.74 -8.77
C PRO A 27 0.24 20.84 -8.78
N TYR A 28 -0.40 20.39 -7.71
CA TYR A 28 -1.87 20.36 -7.53
C TYR A 28 -2.64 19.44 -8.51
N THR A 29 -1.95 18.67 -9.39
CA THR A 29 -2.60 17.82 -10.39
C THR A 29 -2.26 16.35 -10.17
N VAL A 30 -3.29 15.51 -9.98
CA VAL A 30 -3.16 14.06 -9.77
C VAL A 30 -3.87 13.32 -10.90
N ASP A 31 -3.16 12.45 -11.61
CA ASP A 31 -3.79 11.41 -12.43
C ASP A 31 -4.26 10.26 -11.52
N ALA A 32 -5.54 10.28 -11.18
CA ALA A 32 -6.12 9.30 -10.26
C ALA A 32 -5.95 7.86 -10.75
N ARG A 33 -5.94 7.61 -12.07
CA ARG A 33 -5.78 6.27 -12.66
C ARG A 33 -4.44 5.61 -12.29
N ARG A 34 -3.46 6.40 -11.88
CA ARG A 34 -2.13 5.98 -11.44
C ARG A 34 -2.00 6.00 -9.92
N CYS A 35 -2.92 6.65 -9.21
CA CYS A 35 -2.85 6.83 -7.76
C CYS A 35 -3.12 5.50 -7.03
N ILE A 36 -2.20 5.07 -6.15
CA ILE A 36 -2.37 3.83 -5.37
C ILE A 36 -3.63 3.87 -4.52
N SER A 37 -4.00 5.03 -3.97
CA SER A 37 -5.26 5.16 -3.23
C SER A 37 -6.46 4.86 -4.12
N TYR A 38 -6.51 5.39 -5.34
CA TYR A 38 -7.57 5.05 -6.29
C TYR A 38 -7.56 3.56 -6.65
N LEU A 39 -6.39 3.01 -6.99
CA LEU A 39 -6.24 1.61 -7.40
C LEU A 39 -6.66 0.61 -6.31
N THR A 40 -6.42 0.95 -5.04
CA THR A 40 -6.71 0.05 -3.91
C THR A 40 -8.09 0.29 -3.29
N ILE A 41 -8.70 1.47 -3.45
CA ILE A 41 -9.96 1.84 -2.80
C ILE A 41 -11.11 1.93 -3.81
N GLU A 42 -10.94 2.65 -4.91
CA GLU A 42 -12.05 2.98 -5.82
C GLU A 42 -12.15 2.02 -7.01
N LEU A 43 -11.03 1.56 -7.54
CA LEU A 43 -11.02 0.67 -8.70
C LEU A 43 -11.70 -0.67 -8.36
N GLU A 44 -12.78 -0.98 -9.08
CA GLU A 44 -13.53 -2.23 -8.89
C GLU A 44 -12.92 -3.42 -9.62
N GLY A 45 -12.31 -3.17 -10.79
CA GLY A 45 -11.69 -4.19 -11.65
C GLY A 45 -10.28 -4.60 -11.24
N ALA A 46 -9.57 -5.21 -12.19
CA ALA A 46 -8.18 -5.62 -12.03
C ALA A 46 -7.26 -4.40 -11.90
N ILE A 47 -6.31 -4.47 -10.98
CA ILE A 47 -5.23 -3.50 -10.91
C ILE A 47 -4.32 -3.71 -12.13
N PRO A 48 -4.03 -2.69 -12.96
CA PRO A 48 -3.14 -2.84 -14.10
C PRO A 48 -1.79 -3.40 -13.68
N GLU A 49 -1.27 -4.34 -14.46
CA GLU A 49 -0.09 -5.12 -14.08
C GLU A 49 1.15 -4.25 -13.85
N GLU A 50 1.30 -3.19 -14.66
CA GLU A 50 2.41 -2.24 -14.53
C GLU A 50 2.47 -1.52 -13.18
N PHE A 51 1.35 -1.39 -12.47
CA PHE A 51 1.30 -0.75 -11.16
C PHE A 51 1.48 -1.73 -9.99
N ARG A 52 1.21 -3.03 -10.19
CA ARG A 52 1.26 -4.02 -9.10
C ARG A 52 2.60 -4.03 -8.36
N PRO A 53 3.77 -4.04 -9.05
CA PRO A 53 5.07 -3.98 -8.36
C PRO A 53 5.27 -2.67 -7.57
N LEU A 54 4.73 -1.56 -8.08
CA LEU A 54 4.90 -0.22 -7.51
C LEU A 54 4.05 0.02 -6.27
N ILE A 55 2.96 -0.75 -6.10
CA ILE A 55 2.09 -0.68 -4.92
C ILE A 55 2.84 -1.14 -3.66
N GLY A 56 3.77 -2.08 -3.78
CA GLY A 56 4.47 -2.63 -2.63
C GLY A 56 3.50 -3.40 -1.71
N ASN A 57 3.55 -3.11 -0.41
CA ASN A 57 2.69 -3.74 0.61
C ASN A 57 1.47 -2.89 1.00
N ARG A 58 1.11 -1.90 0.20
CA ARG A 58 -0.05 -1.02 0.46
C ARG A 58 -1.34 -1.74 0.10
N ILE A 59 -2.18 -2.03 1.11
CA ILE A 59 -3.41 -2.80 0.94
C ILE A 59 -4.61 -1.86 0.78
N TYR A 60 -4.61 -0.74 1.48
CA TYR A 60 -5.70 0.22 1.48
C TYR A 60 -5.13 1.64 1.54
N GLY A 61 -5.19 2.36 0.44
CA GLY A 61 -4.66 3.71 0.36
C GLY A 61 -3.13 3.80 0.27
N CYS A 62 -2.67 5.03 0.16
CA CYS A 62 -1.26 5.39 0.13
C CYS A 62 -1.11 6.84 0.56
N ASP A 63 -0.33 7.08 1.59
CA ASP A 63 -0.11 8.41 2.17
C ASP A 63 1.31 8.95 1.93
N ASP A 64 2.10 8.34 1.06
CA ASP A 64 3.49 8.71 0.82
C ASP A 64 3.64 10.21 0.49
N CYS A 65 2.76 10.75 -0.36
CA CYS A 65 2.78 12.16 -0.73
C CYS A 65 2.41 13.09 0.43
N GLN A 66 1.57 12.64 1.36
CA GLN A 66 1.21 13.38 2.55
C GLN A 66 2.33 13.30 3.60
N LEU A 67 2.87 12.09 3.82
CA LEU A 67 3.92 11.86 4.81
C LEU A 67 5.21 12.63 4.51
N ILE A 68 5.59 12.74 3.22
CA ILE A 68 6.80 13.48 2.81
C ILE A 68 6.62 15.00 2.83
N CYS A 69 5.38 15.48 2.90
CA CYS A 69 5.08 16.91 2.76
C CYS A 69 5.72 17.71 3.92
N PRO A 70 6.52 18.75 3.61
CA PRO A 70 7.15 19.60 4.63
C PRO A 70 6.15 20.29 5.57
N TRP A 71 4.89 20.43 5.15
CA TRP A 71 3.82 21.00 5.98
C TRP A 71 3.49 20.12 7.20
N ASN A 72 3.85 18.82 7.20
CA ASN A 72 3.68 17.94 8.36
C ASN A 72 4.45 18.40 9.60
N ARG A 73 5.47 19.26 9.45
CA ARG A 73 6.16 19.86 10.60
C ARG A 73 5.24 20.69 11.51
N TYR A 74 4.09 21.09 11.00
CA TYR A 74 3.08 21.84 11.75
C TYR A 74 1.97 20.94 12.31
N SER A 75 1.98 19.63 11.99
CA SER A 75 0.99 18.70 12.51
C SER A 75 1.16 18.51 14.02
N GLN A 76 0.04 18.30 14.71
CA GLN A 76 0.02 17.98 16.13
C GLN A 76 -0.54 16.57 16.30
N LEU A 77 -0.05 15.87 17.32
CA LEU A 77 -0.63 14.59 17.72
C LEU A 77 -2.02 14.85 18.32
N THR A 78 -2.95 13.98 18.02
CA THR A 78 -4.29 14.01 18.60
C THR A 78 -4.40 12.99 19.73
N ASP A 79 -5.16 13.31 20.77
CA ASP A 79 -5.54 12.40 21.85
C ASP A 79 -6.89 11.71 21.57
N GLU A 80 -7.47 11.92 20.38
CA GLU A 80 -8.74 11.32 19.96
C GLU A 80 -8.58 9.82 19.78
N GLU A 81 -9.29 9.03 20.58
CA GLU A 81 -9.19 7.57 20.65
C GLU A 81 -9.59 6.88 19.34
N ASP A 82 -10.47 7.49 18.54
CA ASP A 82 -10.90 6.94 17.24
C ASP A 82 -9.76 6.81 16.23
N PHE A 83 -8.65 7.54 16.40
CA PHE A 83 -7.44 7.39 15.59
C PHE A 83 -6.48 6.30 16.09
N SER A 84 -6.78 5.65 17.21
CA SER A 84 -5.96 4.56 17.71
C SER A 84 -6.04 3.34 16.82
N PRO A 85 -4.92 2.65 16.53
CA PRO A 85 -4.91 1.45 15.69
C PRO A 85 -5.78 0.34 16.28
N ARG A 86 -6.66 -0.24 15.48
CA ARG A 86 -7.43 -1.43 15.87
C ARG A 86 -6.48 -2.62 15.96
N LYS A 87 -6.58 -3.41 17.06
CA LYS A 87 -5.67 -4.53 17.35
C LYS A 87 -5.45 -5.47 16.17
N ALA A 88 -6.50 -5.84 15.43
CA ALA A 88 -6.40 -6.75 14.29
C ALA A 88 -5.72 -6.14 13.06
N LEU A 89 -5.57 -4.80 13.01
CA LEU A 89 -4.93 -4.05 11.92
C LEU A 89 -3.55 -3.50 12.32
N HIS A 90 -3.11 -3.76 13.55
CA HIS A 90 -1.81 -3.31 14.03
C HIS A 90 -0.70 -4.29 13.63
N ALA A 91 0.04 -3.98 12.58
CA ALA A 91 1.15 -4.76 12.04
C ALA A 91 0.84 -6.28 11.81
N PRO A 92 -0.30 -6.65 11.20
CA PRO A 92 -0.62 -8.05 10.95
C PRO A 92 0.26 -8.64 9.85
N GLN A 93 0.41 -9.97 9.85
CA GLN A 93 1.06 -10.66 8.75
C GLN A 93 0.15 -10.70 7.52
N LEU A 94 0.72 -10.56 6.31
CA LEU A 94 -0.06 -10.58 5.06
C LEU A 94 -0.82 -11.89 4.86
N VAL A 95 -0.23 -13.01 5.24
CA VAL A 95 -0.88 -14.33 5.15
C VAL A 95 -2.09 -14.44 6.07
N GLU A 96 -2.06 -13.81 7.24
CA GLU A 96 -3.20 -13.74 8.16
C GLU A 96 -4.32 -12.89 7.58
N LEU A 97 -3.99 -11.73 7.00
CA LEU A 97 -4.97 -10.88 6.33
C LEU A 97 -5.62 -11.54 5.13
N PHE A 98 -4.85 -12.33 4.38
CA PHE A 98 -5.35 -13.07 3.23
C PHE A 98 -6.25 -14.24 3.63
N ALA A 99 -6.04 -14.82 4.82
CA ALA A 99 -6.88 -15.89 5.37
C ALA A 99 -8.23 -15.40 5.93
N TRP A 100 -8.47 -14.09 6.03
CA TRP A 100 -9.72 -13.57 6.56
C TRP A 100 -10.91 -14.04 5.72
N THR A 101 -11.93 -14.56 6.41
CA THR A 101 -13.25 -14.82 5.81
C THR A 101 -13.99 -13.51 5.64
N GLU A 102 -14.99 -13.49 4.75
CA GLU A 102 -15.85 -12.30 4.59
C GLU A 102 -16.53 -11.89 5.90
N ALA A 103 -17.03 -12.85 6.68
CA ALA A 103 -17.65 -12.57 7.98
C ALA A 103 -16.66 -11.94 8.96
N TRP A 104 -15.41 -12.38 8.98
CA TRP A 104 -14.38 -11.78 9.83
C TRP A 104 -13.97 -10.40 9.34
N PHE A 105 -13.78 -10.23 8.03
CA PHE A 105 -13.51 -8.92 7.41
C PHE A 105 -14.59 -7.91 7.80
N LEU A 106 -15.87 -8.26 7.63
CA LEU A 106 -16.98 -7.39 7.96
C LEU A 106 -17.03 -7.04 9.45
N LYS A 107 -16.70 -7.99 10.34
CA LYS A 107 -16.64 -7.76 11.78
C LYS A 107 -15.50 -6.80 12.17
N VAL A 108 -14.30 -7.03 11.65
CA VAL A 108 -13.11 -6.23 12.02
C VAL A 108 -13.18 -4.83 11.45
N THR A 109 -13.77 -4.66 10.27
CA THR A 109 -13.87 -3.38 9.57
C THR A 109 -15.17 -2.62 9.88
N GLU A 110 -15.97 -3.07 10.84
CA GLU A 110 -17.16 -2.35 11.27
C GLU A 110 -16.82 -0.93 11.73
N GLY A 111 -17.56 0.08 11.20
CA GLY A 111 -17.28 1.49 11.48
C GLY A 111 -15.96 2.01 10.89
N SER A 112 -15.29 1.26 10.02
CA SER A 112 -14.06 1.68 9.33
C SER A 112 -14.32 1.94 7.84
N ALA A 113 -13.62 2.91 7.27
CA ALA A 113 -13.64 3.19 5.84
C ALA A 113 -13.16 1.99 4.99
N ILE A 114 -12.33 1.11 5.55
CA ILE A 114 -11.83 -0.11 4.88
C ILE A 114 -12.98 -1.01 4.43
N ARG A 115 -14.08 -1.06 5.20
CA ARG A 115 -15.26 -1.87 4.86
C ARG A 115 -15.83 -1.57 3.48
N ARG A 116 -15.65 -0.33 2.97
CA ARG A 116 -16.19 0.14 1.69
C ARG A 116 -15.68 -0.64 0.48
N ILE A 117 -14.46 -1.17 0.53
CA ILE A 117 -13.93 -1.92 -0.60
C ILE A 117 -14.50 -3.33 -0.74
N GLY A 118 -15.11 -3.87 0.32
CA GLY A 118 -15.60 -5.24 0.35
C GLY A 118 -14.49 -6.29 0.40
N HIS A 119 -14.87 -7.53 0.75
CA HIS A 119 -13.90 -8.60 0.99
C HIS A 119 -13.14 -9.01 -0.28
N LEU A 120 -13.79 -9.05 -1.45
CA LEU A 120 -13.12 -9.43 -2.69
C LEU A 120 -11.98 -8.49 -3.07
N ARG A 121 -12.21 -7.16 -3.02
CA ARG A 121 -11.16 -6.18 -3.32
C ARG A 121 -10.08 -6.14 -2.23
N TRP A 122 -10.47 -6.42 -0.98
CA TRP A 122 -9.49 -6.63 0.09
C TRP A 122 -8.53 -7.76 -0.25
N LEU A 123 -9.03 -8.95 -0.61
CA LEU A 123 -8.21 -10.08 -1.02
C LEU A 123 -7.36 -9.78 -2.25
N ARG A 124 -7.92 -9.10 -3.26
CA ARG A 124 -7.20 -8.65 -4.44
C ARG A 124 -5.97 -7.80 -4.05
N ASN A 125 -6.15 -6.84 -3.17
CA ASN A 125 -5.08 -5.95 -2.73
C ASN A 125 -4.02 -6.69 -1.88
N VAL A 126 -4.45 -7.59 -1.01
CA VAL A 126 -3.53 -8.42 -0.21
C VAL A 126 -2.76 -9.39 -1.10
N ALA A 127 -3.36 -9.95 -2.16
CA ALA A 127 -2.65 -10.79 -3.14
C ALA A 127 -1.50 -10.00 -3.82
N VAL A 128 -1.73 -8.75 -4.21
CA VAL A 128 -0.66 -7.88 -4.76
C VAL A 128 0.44 -7.66 -3.72
N ALA A 129 0.07 -7.39 -2.47
CA ALA A 129 1.04 -7.20 -1.38
C ALA A 129 1.87 -8.47 -1.12
N LEU A 130 1.25 -9.67 -1.15
CA LEU A 130 1.94 -10.96 -1.05
C LEU A 130 2.91 -11.18 -2.22
N GLY A 131 2.51 -10.81 -3.44
CA GLY A 131 3.39 -10.84 -4.61
C GLY A 131 4.60 -9.93 -4.44
N ASN A 132 4.44 -8.77 -3.82
CA ASN A 132 5.52 -7.81 -3.55
C ASN A 132 6.39 -8.16 -2.32
N ALA A 133 5.89 -8.97 -1.40
CA ALA A 133 6.63 -9.37 -0.20
C ALA A 133 7.95 -10.10 -0.54
N PRO A 134 8.93 -10.13 0.35
CA PRO A 134 10.06 -11.05 0.23
C PRO A 134 9.59 -12.47 -0.02
N TRP A 135 10.42 -13.26 -0.70
CA TRP A 135 10.09 -14.65 -0.97
C TRP A 135 9.87 -15.44 0.34
N ASP A 136 8.73 -16.10 0.38
CA ASP A 136 8.38 -17.06 1.42
C ASP A 136 7.42 -18.10 0.84
N GLU A 137 7.68 -19.37 1.10
CA GLU A 137 6.79 -20.46 0.67
C GLU A 137 5.38 -20.36 1.29
N ALA A 138 5.26 -19.75 2.47
CA ALA A 138 3.97 -19.49 3.10
C ALA A 138 3.10 -18.54 2.26
N ASN A 139 3.72 -17.57 1.56
CA ASN A 139 3.01 -16.68 0.65
C ASN A 139 2.39 -17.46 -0.51
N ILE A 140 3.15 -18.37 -1.13
CA ILE A 140 2.64 -19.21 -2.24
C ILE A 140 1.49 -20.09 -1.75
N ARG A 141 1.65 -20.80 -0.62
CA ARG A 141 0.59 -21.65 -0.06
C ARG A 141 -0.69 -20.85 0.25
N ALA A 142 -0.54 -19.66 0.81
CA ALA A 142 -1.69 -18.79 1.07
C ALA A 142 -2.40 -18.39 -0.22
N LEU A 143 -1.67 -17.98 -1.26
CA LEU A 143 -2.23 -17.62 -2.56
C LEU A 143 -2.95 -18.81 -3.22
N GLU A 144 -2.31 -19.98 -3.24
CA GLU A 144 -2.89 -21.20 -3.82
C GLU A 144 -4.18 -21.65 -3.12
N SER A 145 -4.29 -21.40 -1.80
CA SER A 145 -5.46 -21.82 -1.02
C SER A 145 -6.78 -21.16 -1.44
N ARG A 146 -6.71 -20.05 -2.18
CA ARG A 146 -7.89 -19.29 -2.65
C ARG A 146 -8.04 -19.25 -4.16
N LYS A 147 -7.20 -20.00 -4.87
CA LYS A 147 -7.30 -20.09 -6.32
C LYS A 147 -8.62 -20.77 -6.73
N GLY A 148 -9.32 -20.15 -7.66
CA GLY A 148 -10.62 -20.60 -8.14
C GLY A 148 -11.83 -19.99 -7.41
N GLU A 149 -11.61 -19.13 -6.40
CA GLU A 149 -12.73 -18.46 -5.71
C GLU A 149 -13.41 -17.38 -6.58
N HIS A 150 -12.64 -16.63 -7.36
CA HIS A 150 -13.19 -15.57 -8.22
C HIS A 150 -12.20 -15.16 -9.31
N PRO A 151 -12.63 -14.96 -10.59
CA PRO A 151 -11.72 -14.61 -11.70
C PRO A 151 -10.85 -13.37 -11.44
N LEU A 152 -11.43 -12.31 -10.86
CA LEU A 152 -10.68 -11.10 -10.49
C LEU A 152 -9.56 -11.41 -9.49
N LEU A 153 -9.82 -12.27 -8.52
CA LEU A 153 -8.83 -12.66 -7.52
C LEU A 153 -7.76 -13.55 -8.13
N ASP A 154 -8.16 -14.51 -8.97
CA ASP A 154 -7.26 -15.47 -9.63
C ASP A 154 -6.19 -14.77 -10.47
N GLU A 155 -6.56 -13.75 -11.23
CA GLU A 155 -5.62 -12.95 -12.02
C GLU A 155 -4.49 -12.35 -11.13
N HIS A 156 -4.84 -11.85 -9.95
CA HIS A 156 -3.87 -11.26 -9.02
C HIS A 156 -3.07 -12.33 -8.28
N ILE A 157 -3.68 -13.48 -7.96
CA ILE A 157 -3.01 -14.64 -7.39
C ILE A 157 -1.95 -15.18 -8.36
N GLU A 158 -2.29 -15.34 -9.63
CA GLU A 158 -1.35 -15.84 -10.64
C GLU A 158 -0.16 -14.91 -10.81
N TRP A 159 -0.40 -13.61 -10.90
CA TRP A 159 0.66 -12.63 -10.93
C TRP A 159 1.53 -12.69 -9.65
N ALA A 160 0.91 -12.77 -8.47
CA ALA A 160 1.62 -12.81 -7.19
C ALA A 160 2.49 -14.07 -7.04
N ILE A 161 1.99 -15.24 -7.45
CA ILE A 161 2.76 -16.48 -7.46
C ILE A 161 3.95 -16.37 -8.40
N ALA A 162 3.76 -15.81 -9.60
CA ALA A 162 4.86 -15.59 -10.55
C ALA A 162 5.96 -14.71 -9.93
N GLN A 163 5.59 -13.62 -9.24
CA GLN A 163 6.54 -12.75 -8.54
C GLN A 163 7.28 -13.50 -7.41
N GLN A 164 6.60 -14.33 -6.65
CA GLN A 164 7.22 -15.13 -5.58
C GLN A 164 8.21 -16.17 -6.16
N ILE A 165 7.86 -16.81 -7.27
CA ILE A 165 8.74 -17.77 -7.97
C ILE A 165 9.99 -17.05 -8.51
N GLU A 166 9.82 -15.88 -9.12
CA GLU A 166 10.93 -15.07 -9.63
C GLU A 166 11.91 -14.70 -8.50
N LYS A 167 11.38 -14.23 -7.37
CA LYS A 167 12.19 -13.91 -6.17
C LYS A 167 12.90 -15.11 -5.58
N ARG A 168 12.24 -16.28 -5.55
CA ARG A 168 12.88 -17.54 -5.12
C ARG A 168 14.10 -17.84 -5.98
N ASN A 169 13.96 -17.70 -7.30
CA ASN A 169 15.03 -17.97 -8.24
C ASN A 169 16.16 -16.92 -8.18
N ALA A 170 15.81 -15.65 -7.88
CA ALA A 170 16.79 -14.57 -7.70
C ALA A 170 17.50 -14.60 -6.35
N CYS A 171 16.93 -15.24 -5.32
CA CYS A 171 17.55 -15.38 -3.99
C CYS A 171 18.79 -16.28 -4.01
N THR A 172 19.02 -17.02 -5.09
CA THR A 172 20.28 -17.73 -5.36
C THR A 172 21.39 -16.81 -5.88
N ILE A 173 21.09 -15.53 -6.15
CA ILE A 173 22.06 -14.53 -6.59
C ILE A 173 22.00 -13.35 -5.62
N GLU A 174 22.91 -13.30 -4.62
CA GLU A 174 23.06 -12.15 -3.73
C GLU A 174 23.41 -10.89 -4.54
N VAL A 175 22.43 -10.04 -4.79
CA VAL A 175 22.67 -8.66 -5.24
C VAL A 175 22.40 -7.73 -4.07
N GLN A 176 23.49 -7.33 -3.40
CA GLN A 176 23.46 -6.24 -2.42
C GLN A 176 23.17 -4.92 -3.14
N LEU A 177 22.00 -4.34 -2.96
CA LEU A 177 21.66 -3.03 -3.48
C LEU A 177 21.91 -1.94 -2.42
N PRO A 178 22.94 -1.09 -2.59
CA PRO A 178 23.34 -0.07 -1.59
C PRO A 178 22.28 0.99 -1.27
N LYS A 179 21.32 1.21 -2.19
CA LYS A 179 20.29 2.25 -2.03
C LYS A 179 19.17 1.88 -1.04
N LYS A 180 18.84 0.60 -0.91
CA LYS A 180 17.81 0.13 0.03
C LYS A 180 18.23 0.32 1.49
N GLN A 181 19.52 0.16 1.79
CA GLN A 181 20.06 0.34 3.14
C GLN A 181 19.98 1.79 3.65
N ARG A 182 20.00 2.78 2.76
CA ARG A 182 19.91 4.19 3.15
C ARG A 182 18.50 4.59 3.56
N LEU A 183 17.47 4.10 2.84
CA LEU A 183 16.07 4.35 3.18
C LEU A 183 15.68 3.64 4.48
N VAL A 184 16.08 2.38 4.65
CA VAL A 184 15.83 1.61 5.88
C VAL A 184 16.48 2.30 7.08
N ARG A 185 17.72 2.79 6.96
CA ARG A 185 18.40 3.53 8.05
C ARG A 185 17.70 4.86 8.39
N VAL A 186 17.09 5.53 7.42
CA VAL A 186 16.34 6.77 7.66
C VAL A 186 15.04 6.48 8.40
N ILE A 187 14.36 5.39 8.03
CA ILE A 187 13.12 4.95 8.68
C ILE A 187 13.40 4.42 10.10
N GLU A 188 14.46 3.61 10.27
CA GLU A 188 14.85 3.04 11.57
C GLU A 188 15.36 4.10 12.57
N LYS A 189 15.94 5.19 12.09
CA LYS A 189 16.39 6.29 12.96
C LYS A 189 15.28 7.22 13.40
N GLY A 190 14.06 7.02 12.89
CA GLY A 190 12.97 7.97 13.05
C GLY A 190 13.27 9.29 12.29
N LEU A 191 12.25 9.91 11.75
CA LEU A 191 12.38 11.28 11.24
C LEU A 191 12.70 12.15 12.45
N THR A 192 13.98 12.53 12.58
CA THR A 192 14.38 13.50 13.60
C THR A 192 13.59 14.79 13.37
N ARG A 193 12.87 15.24 14.41
CA ARG A 193 12.10 16.49 14.39
C ARG A 193 12.95 17.75 14.15
N ASP A 194 14.28 17.59 14.07
CA ASP A 194 15.25 18.68 14.03
C ASP A 194 16.25 18.50 12.87
N ALA A 195 15.74 18.51 11.64
CA ALA A 195 16.56 18.65 10.45
C ALA A 195 15.98 19.69 9.52
#